data_d2d948a926f4a4ef45fa97bd3e368707
#
_entry.id   d2d948a926f4a4ef45fa97bd3e368707
#
_cell.length_a   1.000
_cell.length_b   1.000
_cell.length_c   1.000
_cell.angle_alpha   90.00
_cell.angle_beta   90.00
_cell.angle_gamma   90.00
#
_symmetry.space_group_name_H-M   'P 1'
#
loop_
_entity.id
_entity.type
_entity.pdbx_description
1 polymer ?
#
loop_
_entity_poly.entity_id
_entity_poly.type
_entity_poly.pdbx_seq_one_letter_code
_entity_poly.pdbx_strand_id
1 'polypeptide(L)'
;MLTSDGTQGWCFSYNLRLFDNREVDEQETAQVAAATQQQDEALEKVLARRWYPDSYRNMVESRNLDLEQLEKRYQFDTGFQSGTVQLKVDDLAVSFPYVGVEKTGTNKYQFTDTPISVTIRKDDYIVVQYTDDYGRPTSYDFVLLEESVDSLISQETRRRQQLYAELEAFGPVFSSSNYGKLTFSGESQFQWSGYRQLQPAVIPQGALGRGRVSFDYFLSRSLTGRYDGVMTFHFDKGTREVHFLYKIEETGLRLESANGAHLNGKTVSDRSSNPVIIFFSRQGS
;
A
#
# COMPACT_ATOMS: atom_id res chain seq x y z
N MET A 1 -25.59 -23.73 -21.73
CA MET A 1 -25.66 -24.24 -23.12
C MET A 1 -25.34 -25.73 -23.14
N LEU A 2 -25.91 -26.45 -24.08
CA LEU A 2 -25.60 -27.86 -24.35
C LEU A 2 -24.82 -27.90 -25.67
N THR A 3 -23.64 -28.49 -25.66
CA THR A 3 -22.83 -28.66 -26.86
C THR A 3 -23.33 -29.88 -27.68
N SER A 4 -22.91 -30.00 -28.93
CA SER A 4 -23.34 -31.10 -29.82
C SER A 4 -22.92 -32.49 -29.32
N ASP A 5 -21.96 -32.57 -28.43
CA ASP A 5 -21.49 -33.79 -27.75
C ASP A 5 -22.18 -34.05 -26.40
N GLY A 6 -23.17 -33.23 -26.03
CA GLY A 6 -23.95 -33.36 -24.81
C GLY A 6 -23.28 -32.75 -23.54
N THR A 7 -22.15 -32.07 -23.67
CA THR A 7 -21.49 -31.43 -22.52
C THR A 7 -22.28 -30.20 -22.11
N GLN A 8 -22.61 -30.10 -20.83
CA GLN A 8 -23.28 -28.93 -20.24
C GLN A 8 -22.28 -27.96 -19.69
N GLY A 9 -22.30 -26.71 -20.14
CA GLY A 9 -21.39 -25.67 -19.69
C GLY A 9 -22.03 -24.27 -19.68
N TRP A 10 -21.44 -23.35 -18.92
CA TRP A 10 -21.83 -21.95 -18.90
C TRP A 10 -21.04 -21.20 -19.97
N CYS A 11 -21.72 -20.36 -20.75
CA CYS A 11 -21.10 -19.46 -21.72
C CYS A 11 -21.59 -18.05 -21.42
N PHE A 12 -20.68 -17.08 -21.36
CA PHE A 12 -21.05 -15.68 -21.19
C PHE A 12 -21.85 -15.20 -22.41
N SER A 13 -22.98 -14.53 -22.17
CA SER A 13 -23.89 -14.06 -23.21
C SER A 13 -23.24 -13.14 -24.26
N TYR A 14 -22.19 -12.41 -23.89
CA TYR A 14 -21.45 -11.53 -24.81
C TYR A 14 -20.58 -12.30 -25.82
N ASN A 15 -20.33 -13.60 -25.61
CA ASN A 15 -19.66 -14.47 -26.57
C ASN A 15 -20.64 -15.16 -27.51
N LEU A 16 -21.95 -14.97 -27.31
CA LEU A 16 -23.01 -15.56 -28.14
C LEU A 16 -23.50 -14.55 -29.15
N ARG A 17 -23.26 -14.77 -30.43
CA ARG A 17 -23.88 -14.02 -31.52
C ARG A 17 -25.12 -14.79 -32.03
N LEU A 18 -26.26 -14.10 -32.03
CA LEU A 18 -27.40 -14.53 -32.79
C LEU A 18 -27.11 -14.31 -34.28
N PHE A 19 -27.01 -15.36 -35.07
CA PHE A 19 -26.98 -15.24 -36.51
C PHE A 19 -28.41 -14.91 -37.01
N ASP A 20 -28.66 -13.65 -37.32
CA ASP A 20 -29.84 -13.21 -38.03
C ASP A 20 -29.47 -13.07 -39.52
N ASN A 21 -30.11 -13.89 -40.40
CA ASN A 21 -29.83 -13.97 -41.83
C ASN A 21 -30.37 -12.74 -42.60
N ARG A 22 -30.31 -11.52 -42.07
CA ARG A 22 -30.63 -10.31 -42.82
C ARG A 22 -29.36 -9.75 -43.43
N GLU A 23 -29.41 -9.52 -44.75
CA GLU A 23 -28.36 -8.79 -45.48
C GLU A 23 -28.23 -7.38 -44.89
N VAL A 24 -27.16 -7.11 -44.15
CA VAL A 24 -26.76 -5.81 -43.61
C VAL A 24 -25.47 -5.39 -44.32
N ASP A 25 -25.40 -4.13 -44.70
CA ASP A 25 -24.29 -3.49 -45.42
C ASP A 25 -22.93 -3.84 -44.77
N GLU A 26 -22.03 -4.52 -45.51
CA GLU A 26 -20.77 -5.09 -45.01
C GLU A 26 -19.82 -4.01 -44.42
N GLN A 27 -19.93 -2.76 -44.82
CA GLN A 27 -19.06 -1.68 -44.33
C GLN A 27 -19.49 -1.11 -42.97
N GLU A 28 -20.78 -0.99 -42.71
CA GLU A 28 -21.27 -0.57 -41.37
C GLU A 28 -21.04 -1.67 -40.33
N THR A 29 -21.23 -2.93 -40.75
CA THR A 29 -21.01 -4.09 -39.86
C THR A 29 -19.56 -4.26 -39.46
N ALA A 30 -18.59 -3.94 -40.34
CA ALA A 30 -17.18 -4.03 -40.05
C ALA A 30 -16.72 -2.93 -39.05
N GLN A 31 -17.26 -1.70 -39.14
CA GLN A 31 -16.93 -0.63 -38.20
C GLN A 31 -17.58 -0.85 -36.82
N VAL A 32 -18.84 -1.31 -36.77
CA VAL A 32 -19.50 -1.63 -35.51
C VAL A 32 -18.87 -2.88 -34.87
N ALA A 33 -18.49 -3.89 -35.65
CA ALA A 33 -17.80 -5.07 -35.14
C ALA A 33 -16.41 -4.77 -34.63
N ALA A 34 -15.64 -3.91 -35.31
CA ALA A 34 -14.31 -3.48 -34.86
C ALA A 34 -14.39 -2.62 -33.57
N ALA A 35 -15.36 -1.71 -33.47
CA ALA A 35 -15.59 -0.91 -32.26
C ALA A 35 -16.08 -1.80 -31.10
N THR A 36 -16.94 -2.78 -31.35
CA THR A 36 -17.44 -3.72 -30.37
C THR A 36 -16.32 -4.69 -29.92
N GLN A 37 -15.47 -5.16 -30.85
CA GLN A 37 -14.32 -6.00 -30.49
C GLN A 37 -13.29 -5.25 -29.64
N GLN A 38 -12.98 -4.00 -29.98
CA GLN A 38 -12.04 -3.20 -29.21
C GLN A 38 -12.53 -2.89 -27.78
N GLN A 39 -13.86 -2.75 -27.63
CA GLN A 39 -14.49 -2.53 -26.31
C GLN A 39 -14.57 -3.82 -25.48
N ASP A 40 -14.78 -4.96 -26.12
CA ASP A 40 -14.77 -6.28 -25.50
C ASP A 40 -13.36 -6.64 -25.02
N GLU A 41 -12.31 -6.30 -25.77
CA GLU A 41 -10.92 -6.50 -25.36
C GLU A 41 -10.54 -5.69 -24.11
N ALA A 42 -11.02 -4.44 -24.00
CA ALA A 42 -10.77 -3.62 -22.81
C ALA A 42 -11.45 -4.22 -21.57
N LEU A 43 -12.71 -4.69 -21.72
CA LEU A 43 -13.41 -5.38 -20.66
C LEU A 43 -12.72 -6.69 -20.28
N GLU A 44 -12.32 -7.51 -21.24
CA GLU A 44 -11.61 -8.77 -21.00
C GLU A 44 -10.32 -8.56 -20.21
N LYS A 45 -9.55 -7.53 -20.56
CA LYS A 45 -8.35 -7.16 -19.80
C LYS A 45 -8.66 -6.78 -18.35
N VAL A 46 -9.78 -6.09 -18.11
CA VAL A 46 -10.21 -5.74 -16.75
C VAL A 46 -10.66 -6.99 -16.00
N LEU A 47 -11.44 -7.85 -16.62
CA LEU A 47 -11.97 -9.06 -15.99
C LEU A 47 -10.89 -10.08 -15.64
N ALA A 48 -9.84 -10.17 -16.43
CA ALA A 48 -8.74 -11.11 -16.23
C ALA A 48 -7.76 -10.73 -15.12
N ARG A 49 -7.88 -9.54 -14.54
CA ARG A 49 -6.88 -8.98 -13.63
C ARG A 49 -7.45 -8.70 -12.25
N ARG A 50 -6.54 -8.61 -11.29
CA ARG A 50 -6.84 -8.19 -9.92
C ARG A 50 -6.43 -6.73 -9.75
N TRP A 51 -7.29 -5.96 -9.12
CA TRP A 51 -7.15 -4.52 -8.98
C TRP A 51 -6.95 -4.15 -7.51
N TYR A 52 -6.08 -3.19 -7.25
CA TYR A 52 -5.73 -2.74 -5.91
C TYR A 52 -6.11 -1.27 -5.70
N PRO A 53 -6.37 -0.83 -4.47
CA PRO A 53 -6.65 0.59 -4.20
C PRO A 53 -5.57 1.52 -4.78
N ASP A 54 -5.97 2.68 -5.32
CA ASP A 54 -5.03 3.64 -5.94
C ASP A 54 -3.96 4.14 -4.97
N SER A 55 -4.26 4.19 -3.67
CA SER A 55 -3.28 4.50 -2.63
C SER A 55 -2.03 3.62 -2.68
N TYR A 56 -2.14 2.37 -3.17
CA TYR A 56 -0.99 1.46 -3.27
C TYR A 56 0.00 1.90 -4.34
N ARG A 57 -0.49 2.42 -5.48
CA ARG A 57 0.38 3.03 -6.50
C ARG A 57 1.17 4.19 -5.93
N ASN A 58 0.52 5.08 -5.17
CA ASN A 58 1.19 6.22 -4.54
C ASN A 58 2.29 5.79 -3.57
N MET A 59 2.07 4.70 -2.79
CA MET A 59 3.08 4.13 -1.92
C MET A 59 4.28 3.58 -2.71
N VAL A 60 4.03 2.88 -3.82
CA VAL A 60 5.08 2.31 -4.68
C VAL A 60 5.89 3.42 -5.36
N GLU A 61 5.24 4.41 -5.96
CA GLU A 61 5.90 5.53 -6.65
C GLU A 61 6.73 6.41 -5.73
N SER A 62 6.24 6.63 -4.50
CA SER A 62 6.97 7.37 -3.46
C SER A 62 8.03 6.53 -2.76
N ARG A 63 8.03 5.22 -2.92
CA ARG A 63 8.83 4.24 -2.17
C ARG A 63 8.58 4.27 -0.66
N ASN A 64 7.39 4.68 -0.25
CA ASN A 64 6.96 4.78 1.13
C ASN A 64 5.90 3.69 1.41
N LEU A 65 6.34 2.44 1.50
CA LEU A 65 5.46 1.29 1.68
C LEU A 65 5.03 1.15 3.15
N ASP A 66 3.86 1.70 3.47
CA ASP A 66 3.25 1.52 4.78
C ASP A 66 2.60 0.14 4.88
N LEU A 67 3.26 -0.78 5.58
CA LEU A 67 2.78 -2.16 5.73
C LEU A 67 1.48 -2.29 6.53
N GLU A 68 1.06 -1.27 7.26
CA GLU A 68 -0.23 -1.26 7.95
C GLU A 68 -1.38 -0.96 6.99
N GLN A 69 -1.12 -0.16 5.93
CA GLN A 69 -2.08 0.16 4.90
C GLN A 69 -2.02 -0.81 3.72
N LEU A 70 -0.86 -1.43 3.48
CA LEU A 70 -0.65 -2.35 2.36
C LEU A 70 -1.16 -3.76 2.72
N GLU A 71 -2.48 -3.94 2.68
CA GLU A 71 -3.10 -5.22 2.99
C GLU A 71 -3.46 -6.00 1.73
N LYS A 72 -3.08 -7.30 1.68
CA LYS A 72 -3.39 -8.21 0.57
C LYS A 72 -4.89 -8.38 0.32
N ARG A 73 -5.69 -8.20 1.37
CA ARG A 73 -7.15 -8.38 1.29
C ARG A 73 -7.85 -7.22 0.60
N TYR A 74 -7.24 -6.02 0.54
CA TYR A 74 -7.85 -4.87 -0.12
C TYR A 74 -7.63 -4.98 -1.62
N GLN A 75 -8.71 -5.27 -2.32
CA GLN A 75 -8.70 -5.51 -3.75
C GLN A 75 -10.11 -5.41 -4.33
N PHE A 76 -10.15 -5.19 -5.63
CA PHE A 76 -11.32 -5.50 -6.45
C PHE A 76 -11.00 -6.73 -7.31
N ASP A 77 -11.71 -7.82 -7.05
CA ASP A 77 -11.61 -9.05 -7.81
C ASP A 77 -12.89 -9.24 -8.60
N THR A 78 -12.78 -9.23 -9.91
CA THR A 78 -13.93 -9.38 -10.81
C THR A 78 -14.56 -10.74 -10.73
N GLY A 79 -13.83 -11.74 -10.21
CA GLY A 79 -14.31 -13.11 -10.11
C GLY A 79 -14.60 -13.78 -11.45
N PHE A 80 -13.85 -13.41 -12.49
CA PHE A 80 -14.06 -13.90 -13.86
C PHE A 80 -14.12 -15.44 -13.94
N GLN A 81 -13.33 -16.12 -13.12
CA GLN A 81 -13.32 -17.60 -13.07
C GLN A 81 -14.37 -18.18 -12.11
N SER A 82 -14.75 -17.43 -11.08
CA SER A 82 -15.65 -17.91 -10.01
C SER A 82 -17.09 -17.47 -10.19
N GLY A 83 -17.37 -16.51 -11.07
CA GLY A 83 -18.69 -15.90 -11.23
C GLY A 83 -19.12 -15.06 -10.02
N THR A 84 -18.15 -14.60 -9.22
CA THR A 84 -18.44 -13.85 -7.98
C THR A 84 -17.53 -12.65 -7.89
N VAL A 85 -18.07 -11.45 -8.08
CA VAL A 85 -17.34 -10.20 -7.93
C VAL A 85 -17.15 -9.84 -6.46
N GLN A 86 -15.95 -9.41 -6.08
CA GLN A 86 -15.60 -9.05 -4.71
C GLN A 86 -14.98 -7.65 -4.66
N LEU A 87 -15.49 -6.84 -3.75
CA LEU A 87 -14.92 -5.53 -3.44
C LEU A 87 -14.54 -5.51 -1.95
N LYS A 88 -13.26 -5.36 -1.67
CA LYS A 88 -12.70 -5.27 -0.32
C LYS A 88 -11.82 -4.05 -0.22
N VAL A 89 -12.24 -3.12 0.60
CA VAL A 89 -11.52 -1.90 0.98
C VAL A 89 -11.68 -1.72 2.49
N ASP A 90 -11.06 -0.71 3.06
CA ASP A 90 -10.96 -0.51 4.51
C ASP A 90 -12.23 -0.88 5.31
N ASP A 91 -13.30 -0.16 5.10
CA ASP A 91 -14.57 -0.36 5.84
C ASP A 91 -15.60 -1.19 5.08
N LEU A 92 -15.28 -1.72 3.90
CA LEU A 92 -16.23 -2.44 3.05
C LEU A 92 -15.65 -3.78 2.58
N ALA A 93 -16.39 -4.85 2.84
CA ALA A 93 -16.10 -6.18 2.30
C ALA A 93 -17.41 -6.80 1.79
N VAL A 94 -17.60 -6.77 0.48
CA VAL A 94 -18.81 -7.31 -0.17
C VAL A 94 -18.45 -8.29 -1.28
N SER A 95 -19.37 -9.21 -1.53
CA SER A 95 -19.20 -10.27 -2.53
C SER A 95 -20.56 -10.64 -3.11
N PHE A 96 -20.67 -10.63 -4.44
CA PHE A 96 -21.93 -10.90 -5.14
C PHE A 96 -21.71 -11.88 -6.28
N PRO A 97 -22.53 -12.94 -6.38
CA PRO A 97 -22.57 -13.75 -7.59
C PRO A 97 -23.14 -12.93 -8.74
N TYR A 98 -22.65 -13.15 -9.95
CA TYR A 98 -23.14 -12.50 -11.14
C TYR A 98 -23.19 -13.48 -12.33
N VAL A 99 -24.07 -13.23 -13.30
CA VAL A 99 -24.23 -14.08 -14.48
C VAL A 99 -23.59 -13.49 -15.74
N GLY A 100 -23.28 -12.20 -15.72
CA GLY A 100 -22.67 -11.51 -16.86
C GLY A 100 -22.28 -10.09 -16.53
N VAL A 101 -21.68 -9.41 -17.50
CA VAL A 101 -21.31 -8.00 -17.42
C VAL A 101 -21.90 -7.29 -18.62
N GLU A 102 -22.74 -6.28 -18.37
CA GLU A 102 -23.44 -5.52 -19.39
C GLU A 102 -22.86 -4.12 -19.53
N LYS A 103 -22.73 -3.64 -20.77
CA LYS A 103 -22.30 -2.28 -21.04
C LYS A 103 -23.46 -1.31 -20.83
N THR A 104 -23.29 -0.37 -19.90
CA THR A 104 -24.32 0.63 -19.54
C THR A 104 -23.99 2.03 -20.01
N GLY A 105 -22.78 2.25 -20.57
CA GLY A 105 -22.34 3.55 -21.08
C GLY A 105 -20.96 3.48 -21.70
N THR A 106 -20.40 4.63 -22.08
CA THR A 106 -19.03 4.71 -22.59
C THR A 106 -18.06 4.25 -21.52
N ASN A 107 -17.36 3.14 -21.78
CA ASN A 107 -16.42 2.51 -20.85
C ASN A 107 -17.01 2.15 -19.47
N LYS A 108 -18.37 2.10 -19.37
CA LYS A 108 -19.05 1.76 -18.12
C LYS A 108 -19.77 0.42 -18.28
N TYR A 109 -19.56 -0.44 -17.29
CA TYR A 109 -20.03 -1.82 -17.26
C TYR A 109 -20.69 -2.14 -15.91
N GLN A 110 -21.79 -2.86 -15.95
CA GLN A 110 -22.55 -3.31 -14.78
C GLN A 110 -22.40 -4.81 -14.63
N PHE A 111 -22.02 -5.30 -13.46
CA PHE A 111 -22.12 -6.71 -13.13
C PHE A 111 -23.59 -7.05 -12.89
N THR A 112 -24.14 -7.93 -13.71
CA THR A 112 -25.58 -8.24 -13.73
C THR A 112 -26.04 -8.77 -12.36
N ASP A 113 -27.20 -8.30 -11.90
CA ASP A 113 -27.80 -8.66 -10.60
C ASP A 113 -26.94 -8.30 -9.37
N THR A 114 -26.04 -7.34 -9.51
CA THR A 114 -25.21 -6.83 -8.41
C THR A 114 -25.26 -5.30 -8.28
N PRO A 115 -24.96 -4.74 -7.11
CA PRO A 115 -24.85 -3.28 -6.95
C PRO A 115 -23.49 -2.72 -7.40
N ILE A 116 -22.71 -3.47 -8.21
CA ILE A 116 -21.35 -3.10 -8.60
C ILE A 116 -21.28 -2.76 -10.09
N SER A 117 -20.74 -1.58 -10.39
CA SER A 117 -20.40 -1.19 -11.75
C SER A 117 -18.92 -0.75 -11.83
N VAL A 118 -18.34 -0.86 -13.02
CA VAL A 118 -16.96 -0.48 -13.30
C VAL A 118 -16.92 0.51 -14.44
N THR A 119 -16.12 1.56 -14.29
CA THR A 119 -15.78 2.50 -15.36
C THR A 119 -14.29 2.38 -15.67
N ILE A 120 -13.96 2.01 -16.90
CA ILE A 120 -12.57 1.95 -17.38
C ILE A 120 -12.11 3.36 -17.71
N ARG A 121 -11.07 3.83 -17.05
CA ARG A 121 -10.47 5.16 -17.28
C ARG A 121 -9.22 5.07 -18.13
N LYS A 122 -8.39 4.04 -17.84
CA LYS A 122 -7.15 3.71 -18.56
C LYS A 122 -6.94 2.19 -18.47
N ASP A 123 -5.97 1.66 -19.20
CA ASP A 123 -5.62 0.23 -19.18
C ASP A 123 -5.18 -0.27 -17.79
N ASP A 124 -4.74 0.65 -16.93
CA ASP A 124 -4.21 0.39 -15.60
C ASP A 124 -4.98 1.09 -14.49
N TYR A 125 -6.14 1.71 -14.81
CA TYR A 125 -6.93 2.49 -13.86
C TYR A 125 -8.42 2.36 -14.12
N ILE A 126 -9.15 1.89 -13.10
CA ILE A 126 -10.62 1.74 -13.13
C ILE A 126 -11.25 2.44 -11.92
N VAL A 127 -12.51 2.82 -12.08
CA VAL A 127 -13.36 3.27 -10.99
C VAL A 127 -14.44 2.23 -10.77
N VAL A 128 -14.51 1.68 -9.56
CA VAL A 128 -15.54 0.75 -9.13
C VAL A 128 -16.59 1.54 -8.33
N GLN A 129 -17.84 1.45 -8.75
CA GLN A 129 -18.96 2.04 -8.02
C GLN A 129 -19.75 0.93 -7.34
N TYR A 130 -19.96 1.08 -6.05
CA TYR A 130 -20.86 0.25 -5.25
C TYR A 130 -22.04 1.09 -4.79
N THR A 131 -23.25 0.55 -4.94
CA THR A 131 -24.48 1.20 -4.45
C THR A 131 -25.00 0.41 -3.25
N ASP A 132 -25.10 1.06 -2.09
CA ASP A 132 -25.55 0.42 -0.86
C ASP A 132 -27.06 0.10 -0.89
N ASP A 133 -27.56 -0.61 0.12
CA ASP A 133 -28.96 -1.00 0.26
C ASP A 133 -29.93 0.20 0.35
N TYR A 134 -29.41 1.40 0.61
CA TYR A 134 -30.17 2.66 0.64
C TYR A 134 -30.14 3.40 -0.71
N GLY A 135 -29.53 2.81 -1.73
CA GLY A 135 -29.39 3.41 -3.07
C GLY A 135 -28.31 4.50 -3.16
N ARG A 136 -27.38 4.60 -2.19
CA ARG A 136 -26.31 5.59 -2.18
C ARG A 136 -25.08 5.03 -2.89
N PRO A 137 -24.62 5.66 -3.98
CA PRO A 137 -23.43 5.22 -4.68
C PRO A 137 -22.17 5.72 -3.98
N THR A 138 -21.18 4.83 -3.85
CA THR A 138 -19.80 5.17 -3.44
C THR A 138 -18.85 4.68 -4.51
N SER A 139 -17.87 5.51 -4.85
CA SER A 139 -16.88 5.19 -5.87
C SER A 139 -15.51 4.96 -5.24
N TYR A 140 -14.80 3.96 -5.74
CA TYR A 140 -13.47 3.57 -5.31
C TYR A 140 -12.55 3.49 -6.52
N ASP A 141 -11.37 4.06 -6.37
CA ASP A 141 -10.34 4.11 -7.40
C ASP A 141 -9.40 2.92 -7.26
N PHE A 142 -9.22 2.18 -8.35
CA PHE A 142 -8.39 0.99 -8.39
C PHE A 142 -7.38 1.04 -9.54
N VAL A 143 -6.22 0.46 -9.28
CA VAL A 143 -5.09 0.42 -10.20
C VAL A 143 -4.54 -0.99 -10.36
N LEU A 144 -3.84 -1.21 -11.45
CA LEU A 144 -2.94 -2.35 -11.58
C LEU A 144 -1.60 -2.00 -10.94
N LEU A 145 -1.02 -2.98 -10.26
CA LEU A 145 0.36 -2.92 -9.78
C LEU A 145 1.24 -3.78 -10.70
N GLU A 146 2.44 -3.32 -10.99
CA GLU A 146 3.45 -4.09 -11.74
C GLU A 146 3.96 -5.27 -10.92
N GLU A 147 4.06 -5.07 -9.60
CA GLU A 147 4.47 -6.10 -8.65
C GLU A 147 3.30 -6.56 -7.77
N SER A 148 3.37 -7.82 -7.33
CA SER A 148 2.38 -8.33 -6.39
C SER A 148 2.51 -7.68 -5.01
N VAL A 149 1.40 -7.51 -4.30
CA VAL A 149 1.40 -6.98 -2.92
C VAL A 149 2.27 -7.82 -1.99
N ASP A 150 2.35 -9.14 -2.20
CA ASP A 150 3.25 -10.04 -1.47
C ASP A 150 4.72 -9.70 -1.67
N SER A 151 5.10 -9.39 -2.92
CA SER A 151 6.46 -8.98 -3.25
C SER A 151 6.81 -7.66 -2.57
N LEU A 152 5.91 -6.66 -2.65
CA LEU A 152 6.08 -5.35 -2.02
C LEU A 152 6.23 -5.46 -0.49
N ILE A 153 5.37 -6.25 0.17
CA ILE A 153 5.47 -6.51 1.62
C ILE A 153 6.81 -7.16 1.96
N SER A 154 7.22 -8.17 1.17
CA SER A 154 8.47 -8.90 1.41
C SER A 154 9.70 -8.00 1.22
N GLN A 155 9.69 -7.14 0.20
CA GLN A 155 10.77 -6.18 -0.06
C GLN A 155 10.89 -5.16 1.07
N GLU A 156 9.78 -4.57 1.50
CA GLU A 156 9.78 -3.58 2.59
C GLU A 156 10.19 -4.21 3.92
N THR A 157 9.70 -5.41 4.23
CA THR A 157 10.11 -6.15 5.42
C THR A 157 11.62 -6.39 5.43
N ARG A 158 12.17 -6.83 4.28
CA ARG A 158 13.62 -7.05 4.12
C ARG A 158 14.40 -5.74 4.25
N ARG A 159 13.93 -4.64 3.66
CA ARG A 159 14.55 -3.32 3.80
C ARG A 159 14.66 -2.91 5.27
N ARG A 160 13.59 -3.04 6.05
CA ARG A 160 13.60 -2.70 7.49
C ARG A 160 14.58 -3.56 8.28
N GLN A 161 14.62 -4.86 8.01
CA GLN A 161 15.58 -5.78 8.62
C GLN A 161 17.03 -5.43 8.26
N GLN A 162 17.29 -5.08 7.00
CA GLN A 162 18.61 -4.70 6.53
C GLN A 162 19.08 -3.40 7.20
N LEU A 163 18.24 -2.37 7.31
CA LEU A 163 18.60 -1.13 8.02
C LEU A 163 19.00 -1.38 9.47
N TYR A 164 18.29 -2.27 10.15
CA TYR A 164 18.65 -2.64 11.51
C TYR A 164 19.99 -3.40 11.57
N ALA A 165 20.20 -4.34 10.68
CA ALA A 165 21.44 -5.10 10.59
C ALA A 165 22.65 -4.20 10.25
N GLU A 166 22.48 -3.21 9.37
CA GLU A 166 23.51 -2.22 9.05
C GLU A 166 23.87 -1.36 10.27
N LEU A 167 22.87 -0.91 11.02
CA LEU A 167 23.09 -0.17 12.26
C LEU A 167 23.85 -1.01 13.30
N GLU A 168 23.47 -2.25 13.49
CA GLU A 168 24.11 -3.20 14.42
C GLU A 168 25.55 -3.52 13.97
N ALA A 169 25.77 -3.73 12.67
CA ALA A 169 27.10 -3.99 12.12
C ALA A 169 28.02 -2.77 12.17
N PHE A 170 27.47 -1.56 11.99
CA PHE A 170 28.23 -0.32 12.14
C PHE A 170 28.75 -0.17 13.58
N GLY A 171 27.93 -0.52 14.60
CA GLY A 171 28.34 -0.57 16.00
C GLY A 171 27.13 -0.83 16.89
N PRO A 172 27.10 -1.95 17.63
CA PRO A 172 25.96 -2.25 18.50
C PRO A 172 25.92 -1.35 19.73
N VAL A 173 27.00 -0.61 19.99
CA VAL A 173 27.16 0.19 21.21
C VAL A 173 27.62 1.60 20.87
N PHE A 174 26.85 2.58 21.34
CA PHE A 174 27.07 4.00 21.16
C PHE A 174 27.09 4.72 22.50
N SER A 175 27.91 5.76 22.66
CA SER A 175 28.03 6.53 23.89
C SER A 175 27.98 8.03 23.65
N SER A 176 27.26 8.74 24.51
CA SER A 176 27.22 10.20 24.56
C SER A 176 27.55 10.67 25.99
N SER A 177 28.35 11.72 26.13
CA SER A 177 28.69 12.30 27.43
C SER A 177 27.45 12.74 28.23
N ASN A 178 26.45 13.29 27.54
CA ASN A 178 25.26 13.83 28.18
C ASN A 178 24.09 12.85 28.23
N TYR A 179 23.99 11.93 27.22
CA TYR A 179 22.84 11.09 27.03
C TYR A 179 23.13 9.60 27.27
N GLY A 180 24.29 9.30 27.85
CA GLY A 180 24.65 7.94 28.29
C GLY A 180 24.92 7.00 27.14
N LYS A 181 24.64 5.73 27.38
CA LYS A 181 24.92 4.61 26.47
C LYS A 181 23.64 4.12 25.81
N LEU A 182 23.68 4.00 24.49
CA LEU A 182 22.64 3.37 23.66
C LEU A 182 23.21 2.10 23.05
N THR A 183 22.55 0.97 23.28
CA THR A 183 22.96 -0.33 22.78
C THR A 183 21.83 -0.94 21.97
N PHE A 184 22.16 -1.47 20.81
CA PHE A 184 21.26 -2.26 19.97
C PHE A 184 21.65 -3.75 20.07
N SER A 185 20.65 -4.62 20.05
CA SER A 185 20.85 -6.07 20.12
C SER A 185 19.79 -6.78 19.29
N GLY A 186 20.02 -8.04 18.96
CA GLY A 186 19.17 -8.83 18.05
C GLY A 186 17.65 -8.63 18.24
N GLU A 187 16.86 -8.90 17.21
CA GLU A 187 15.41 -8.72 17.18
C GLU A 187 14.94 -7.26 17.37
N SER A 188 15.72 -6.29 16.88
CA SER A 188 15.43 -4.85 16.96
C SER A 188 15.30 -4.30 18.39
N GLN A 189 15.93 -4.91 19.37
CA GLN A 189 15.91 -4.46 20.76
C GLN A 189 16.92 -3.33 20.98
N PHE A 190 16.60 -2.42 21.91
CA PHE A 190 17.55 -1.43 22.39
C PHE A 190 17.56 -1.32 23.91
N GLN A 191 18.68 -0.81 24.43
CA GLN A 191 18.83 -0.35 25.81
C GLN A 191 19.51 1.01 25.81
N TRP A 192 18.93 1.98 26.54
CA TRP A 192 19.43 3.35 26.62
C TRP A 192 19.54 3.83 28.07
N SER A 193 20.74 4.01 28.59
CA SER A 193 20.96 4.35 30.02
C SER A 193 20.63 5.82 30.34
N GLY A 194 20.91 6.74 29.44
CA GLY A 194 20.72 8.17 29.63
C GLY A 194 19.38 8.75 29.17
N TYR A 195 18.43 7.94 28.80
CA TYR A 195 17.13 8.34 28.23
C TYR A 195 16.32 9.32 29.09
N ARG A 196 16.51 9.28 30.42
CA ARG A 196 15.81 10.16 31.37
C ARG A 196 16.10 11.65 31.17
N GLN A 197 17.25 11.99 30.60
CA GLN A 197 17.61 13.38 30.27
C GLN A 197 16.65 13.98 29.20
N LEU A 198 15.93 13.11 28.48
CA LEU A 198 14.99 13.49 27.44
C LEU A 198 13.53 13.47 27.90
N GLN A 199 13.27 13.06 29.15
CA GLN A 199 11.93 13.07 29.73
C GLN A 199 11.61 14.43 30.36
N PRO A 200 10.37 14.92 30.24
CA PRO A 200 9.27 14.44 29.41
C PRO A 200 9.28 15.05 27.99
N ALA A 201 10.27 15.88 27.67
CA ALA A 201 10.26 16.72 26.45
C ALA A 201 10.25 15.90 25.15
N VAL A 202 11.01 14.83 25.09
CA VAL A 202 11.13 13.95 23.92
C VAL A 202 10.54 12.57 24.23
N ILE A 203 10.99 11.96 25.30
CA ILE A 203 10.57 10.62 25.73
C ILE A 203 9.45 10.73 26.76
N PRO A 204 8.36 9.94 26.66
CA PRO A 204 7.27 9.98 27.61
C PRO A 204 7.70 9.75 29.04
N GLN A 205 7.08 10.45 29.99
CA GLN A 205 7.25 10.19 31.40
C GLN A 205 6.82 8.75 31.72
N GLY A 206 7.61 8.03 32.51
CA GLY A 206 7.33 6.64 32.89
C GLY A 206 7.83 5.57 31.91
N ALA A 207 8.29 5.95 30.72
CA ALA A 207 8.95 5.04 29.80
C ALA A 207 10.22 4.44 30.45
N LEU A 208 10.53 3.18 30.14
CA LEU A 208 11.76 2.51 30.54
C LEU A 208 12.83 2.70 29.47
N GLY A 209 14.09 2.71 29.85
CA GLY A 209 15.23 2.88 28.92
C GLY A 209 15.54 1.62 28.10
N ARG A 210 14.53 0.91 27.67
CA ARG A 210 14.60 -0.25 26.80
C ARG A 210 13.32 -0.42 25.99
N GLY A 211 13.37 -1.22 24.96
CA GLY A 211 12.24 -1.49 24.06
C GLY A 211 12.70 -1.95 22.69
N ARG A 212 11.95 -1.60 21.67
CA ARG A 212 12.21 -1.96 20.28
C ARG A 212 12.38 -0.74 19.41
N VAL A 213 13.15 -0.91 18.33
CA VAL A 213 13.33 0.09 17.27
C VAL A 213 12.71 -0.41 15.99
N SER A 214 12.05 0.49 15.25
CA SER A 214 11.54 0.23 13.90
C SER A 214 11.97 1.30 12.90
N PHE A 215 11.87 0.97 11.59
CA PHE A 215 12.18 1.83 10.46
C PHE A 215 10.98 1.94 9.52
N ASP A 216 9.80 2.13 10.08
CA ASP A 216 8.50 2.14 9.41
C ASP A 216 8.03 3.54 8.99
N TYR A 217 8.77 4.58 9.38
CA TYR A 217 8.58 5.95 8.93
C TYR A 217 9.56 6.32 7.81
N PHE A 218 9.18 7.27 6.97
CA PHE A 218 9.88 7.67 5.76
C PHE A 218 10.28 9.15 5.81
N LEU A 219 11.30 9.50 5.03
CA LEU A 219 11.70 10.89 4.83
C LEU A 219 11.03 11.46 3.57
N SER A 220 10.59 12.71 3.65
CA SER A 220 10.28 13.48 2.45
C SER A 220 11.54 13.75 1.62
N ARG A 221 11.35 14.09 0.34
CA ARG A 221 12.47 14.43 -0.56
C ARG A 221 13.34 15.57 -0.04
N SER A 222 12.77 16.52 0.70
CA SER A 222 13.51 17.66 1.29
C SER A 222 14.50 17.24 2.39
N LEU A 223 14.27 16.10 3.03
CA LEU A 223 15.10 15.57 4.11
C LEU A 223 16.08 14.48 3.64
N THR A 224 15.81 13.86 2.48
CA THR A 224 16.68 12.86 1.87
C THR A 224 18.06 13.46 1.56
N GLY A 225 19.13 12.72 1.88
CA GLY A 225 20.53 13.18 1.75
C GLY A 225 21.04 13.96 2.97
N ARG A 226 20.15 14.55 3.77
CA ARG A 226 20.51 15.15 5.05
C ARG A 226 20.45 14.14 6.21
N TYR A 227 19.53 13.20 6.11
CA TYR A 227 19.35 12.08 7.04
C TYR A 227 19.31 10.78 6.26
N ASP A 228 19.64 9.68 6.92
CA ASP A 228 19.59 8.35 6.35
C ASP A 228 18.19 7.73 6.50
N GLY A 229 17.41 8.21 7.48
CA GLY A 229 16.04 7.74 7.69
C GLY A 229 15.41 8.27 8.98
N VAL A 230 14.29 7.65 9.32
CA VAL A 230 13.59 7.84 10.59
C VAL A 230 13.72 6.57 11.41
N MET A 231 14.16 6.70 12.64
CA MET A 231 14.26 5.63 13.63
C MET A 231 13.19 5.85 14.69
N THR A 232 12.30 4.87 14.85
CA THR A 232 11.20 4.92 15.79
C THR A 232 11.49 4.06 16.99
N PHE A 233 11.50 4.65 18.17
CA PHE A 233 11.69 3.96 19.45
C PHE A 233 10.36 3.68 20.12
N HIS A 234 10.08 2.41 20.35
CA HIS A 234 8.95 1.90 21.12
C HIS A 234 9.44 1.54 22.51
N PHE A 235 9.40 2.50 23.42
CA PHE A 235 9.85 2.31 24.79
C PHE A 235 8.90 1.41 25.58
N ASP A 236 9.43 0.46 26.36
CA ASP A 236 8.65 -0.29 27.32
C ASP A 236 7.97 0.64 28.31
N LYS A 237 6.67 0.42 28.58
CA LYS A 237 5.80 1.32 29.35
C LYS A 237 5.69 2.75 28.80
N GLY A 238 6.15 2.99 27.56
CA GLY A 238 5.92 4.23 26.84
C GLY A 238 4.46 4.30 26.34
N THR A 239 3.89 5.49 26.39
CA THR A 239 2.49 5.71 25.93
C THR A 239 2.41 6.15 24.49
N ARG A 240 3.53 6.43 23.85
CA ARG A 240 3.63 6.86 22.45
C ARG A 240 4.96 6.46 21.86
N GLU A 241 5.01 6.37 20.56
CA GLU A 241 6.22 6.23 19.76
C GLU A 241 7.08 7.51 19.83
N VAL A 242 8.38 7.34 19.74
CA VAL A 242 9.34 8.45 19.72
C VAL A 242 10.17 8.34 18.44
N HIS A 243 10.03 9.34 17.57
CA HIS A 243 10.70 9.35 16.28
C HIS A 243 11.94 10.24 16.32
N PHE A 244 13.02 9.74 15.73
CA PHE A 244 14.24 10.48 15.48
C PHE A 244 14.61 10.42 14.00
N LEU A 245 14.93 11.56 13.43
CA LEU A 245 15.71 11.62 12.20
C LEU A 245 17.12 11.15 12.55
N TYR A 246 17.66 10.18 11.83
CA TYR A 246 18.98 9.66 12.13
C TYR A 246 19.95 9.81 10.96
N LYS A 247 21.24 9.89 11.31
CA LYS A 247 22.34 9.83 10.36
C LYS A 247 23.49 9.04 10.97
N ILE A 248 23.99 8.06 10.22
CA ILE A 248 25.21 7.35 10.52
C ILE A 248 26.36 8.20 9.97
N GLU A 249 27.24 8.66 10.86
CA GLU A 249 28.42 9.43 10.53
C GLU A 249 29.66 8.56 10.77
N GLU A 250 30.81 8.94 10.22
CA GLU A 250 32.04 8.15 10.27
C GLU A 250 32.38 7.64 11.70
N THR A 251 32.15 8.47 12.70
CA THR A 251 32.52 8.20 14.10
C THR A 251 31.34 7.84 15.00
N GLY A 252 30.11 7.83 14.48
CA GLY A 252 28.98 7.57 15.36
C GLY A 252 27.60 7.74 14.73
N LEU A 253 26.63 7.87 15.59
CA LEU A 253 25.21 8.02 15.26
C LEU A 253 24.70 9.37 15.74
N ARG A 254 24.16 10.17 14.82
CA ARG A 254 23.42 11.38 15.14
C ARG A 254 21.94 11.11 15.14
N LEU A 255 21.27 11.48 16.23
CA LEU A 255 19.81 11.46 16.36
C LEU A 255 19.29 12.88 16.52
N GLU A 256 18.23 13.22 15.81
CA GLU A 256 17.53 14.50 15.94
C GLU A 256 16.06 14.22 16.21
N SER A 257 15.53 14.72 17.34
CA SER A 257 14.14 14.44 17.71
C SER A 257 13.17 15.01 16.69
N ALA A 258 12.21 14.19 16.25
CA ALA A 258 11.15 14.58 15.34
C ALA A 258 9.88 15.05 16.08
N ASN A 259 9.97 15.34 17.39
CA ASN A 259 8.85 15.90 18.15
C ASN A 259 8.46 17.26 17.58
N GLY A 260 7.17 17.41 17.22
CA GLY A 260 6.68 18.63 16.57
C GLY A 260 7.07 18.74 15.09
N ALA A 261 7.69 17.72 14.51
CA ALA A 261 7.83 17.61 13.05
C ALA A 261 6.47 17.45 12.38
N HIS A 262 6.36 17.93 11.15
CA HIS A 262 5.16 17.69 10.35
C HIS A 262 5.18 16.25 9.83
N LEU A 263 4.15 15.49 10.20
CA LEU A 263 3.92 14.12 9.74
C LEU A 263 2.76 14.11 8.75
N ASN A 264 2.98 13.52 7.60
CA ASN A 264 1.93 13.17 6.65
C ASN A 264 1.86 11.64 6.55
N GLY A 265 0.90 11.03 7.27
CA GLY A 265 0.91 9.61 7.52
C GLY A 265 2.22 9.20 8.19
N LYS A 266 2.91 8.22 7.63
CA LYS A 266 4.25 7.78 8.08
C LYS A 266 5.42 8.52 7.42
N THR A 267 5.18 9.65 6.76
CA THR A 267 6.25 10.46 6.14
C THR A 267 6.52 11.70 6.99
N VAL A 268 7.78 11.86 7.41
CA VAL A 268 8.26 13.08 8.03
C VAL A 268 8.56 14.09 6.93
N SER A 269 7.75 15.17 6.85
CA SER A 269 7.86 16.17 5.79
C SER A 269 8.87 17.26 6.10
N ASP A 270 9.00 17.65 7.38
CA ASP A 270 9.88 18.71 7.84
C ASP A 270 10.55 18.36 9.16
N ARG A 271 11.60 19.11 9.49
CA ARG A 271 12.23 19.05 10.82
C ARG A 271 11.36 19.69 11.88
N SER A 272 11.56 19.29 13.13
CA SER A 272 11.07 20.06 14.26
C SER A 272 11.68 21.47 14.26
N SER A 273 10.92 22.48 14.68
CA SER A 273 11.41 23.87 14.83
C SER A 273 12.44 24.01 15.95
N ASN A 274 12.39 23.13 16.95
CA ASN A 274 13.32 23.13 18.09
C ASN A 274 13.71 21.69 18.46
N PRO A 275 14.50 21.00 17.60
CA PRO A 275 14.85 19.61 17.83
C PRO A 275 15.92 19.45 18.90
N VAL A 276 15.83 18.39 19.67
CA VAL A 276 16.96 17.89 20.45
C VAL A 276 17.88 17.10 19.54
N ILE A 277 19.14 17.50 19.43
CA ILE A 277 20.15 16.84 18.62
C ILE A 277 21.12 16.12 19.56
N ILE A 278 21.32 14.84 19.31
CA ILE A 278 22.20 13.98 20.10
C ILE A 278 23.22 13.35 19.16
N PHE A 279 24.47 13.41 19.56
CA PHE A 279 25.53 12.66 18.93
C PHE A 279 26.02 11.56 19.89
N PHE A 280 26.07 10.35 19.36
CA PHE A 280 26.61 9.18 20.01
C PHE A 280 27.87 8.72 19.29
N SER A 281 29.02 8.72 19.96
CA SER A 281 30.23 8.13 19.44
C SER A 281 30.11 6.59 19.45
N ARG A 282 30.57 5.95 18.40
CA ARG A 282 30.67 4.50 18.30
C ARG A 282 31.72 3.98 19.32
N GLN A 283 31.39 2.93 20.07
CA GLN A 283 32.35 2.25 20.94
C GLN A 283 32.97 1.04 20.22
N GLY A 284 34.30 0.97 20.22
CA GLY A 284 35.06 -0.19 19.73
C GLY A 284 35.49 -0.05 18.28
N SER A 285 36.34 0.87 18.00
CA SER A 285 37.37 0.80 16.95
C SER A 285 38.72 0.67 17.62
#